data_39e8702bb45b327701d99e787b676a01
#
_entry.id   39e8702bb45b327701d99e787b676a01
#
_cell.length_a   1.000
_cell.length_b   1.000
_cell.length_c   1.000
_cell.angle_alpha   90.00
_cell.angle_beta   90.00
_cell.angle_gamma   90.00
#
_symmetry.space_group_name_H-M   'P 1'
#
loop_
_entity.id
_entity.type
_entity.pdbx_description
1 polymer ?
#
loop_
_entity_poly.entity_id
_entity_poly.type
_entity_poly.pdbx_seq_one_letter_code
_entity_poly.pdbx_strand_id
1 'polypeptide(L)'
;MCLVEVEKSPKPVASCAMPVMPNMNIKTTTPLVKKAREGVMEFLLINHPLDCPICDQGGECELQDQSLIYGSDRSRYTEYKRAVEDKELGPLVKTVMSRCIHCTRCVRFATEVAGVQDLGVTGRGGQAEIGTYVSKLLTSELSGNVIDLCPVGALTSKPFAFTARAWELKFAESVDVTDGLGSNIRVDTRGTEVMRIVPRLHEGVNEEWISDKARFSYDGLKTVSYTHLTLPTNREV
;
A
#
# COMPACT_ATOMS: atom_id res chain seq x y z
N MET A 1 16.17 -4.67 -2.05
CA MET A 1 16.53 -3.83 -0.88
C MET A 1 17.03 -4.66 0.32
N CYS A 2 16.59 -5.90 0.48
CA CYS A 2 16.98 -6.79 1.60
C CYS A 2 18.41 -7.38 1.51
N LEU A 3 19.24 -6.92 0.60
CA LEU A 3 20.62 -7.46 0.46
C LEU A 3 21.49 -7.00 1.61
N VAL A 4 22.20 -7.96 2.20
CA VAL A 4 23.16 -7.77 3.29
C VAL A 4 24.41 -8.58 3.01
N GLU A 5 25.53 -8.21 3.63
CA GLU A 5 26.77 -8.97 3.60
C GLU A 5 26.86 -9.85 4.84
N VAL A 6 27.06 -11.13 4.65
CA VAL A 6 27.31 -12.09 5.73
C VAL A 6 28.75 -12.48 5.70
N GLU A 7 29.44 -12.41 6.83
CA GLU A 7 30.85 -12.82 6.93
C GLU A 7 31.03 -14.24 6.45
N LYS A 8 32.08 -14.51 5.68
CA LYS A 8 32.37 -15.78 5.02
C LYS A 8 31.48 -16.13 3.81
N SER A 9 30.51 -15.26 3.44
CA SER A 9 29.76 -15.43 2.19
C SER A 9 30.43 -14.64 1.07
N PRO A 10 30.68 -15.25 -0.10
CA PRO A 10 31.34 -14.56 -1.22
C PRO A 10 30.42 -13.54 -1.92
N LYS A 11 29.11 -13.57 -1.65
CA LYS A 11 28.10 -12.73 -2.31
C LYS A 11 27.13 -12.17 -1.30
N PRO A 12 26.54 -10.98 -1.54
CA PRO A 12 25.43 -10.48 -0.75
C PRO A 12 24.26 -11.47 -0.77
N VAL A 13 23.59 -11.62 0.37
CA VAL A 13 22.46 -12.54 0.54
C VAL A 13 21.19 -11.73 0.85
N ALA A 14 20.04 -12.28 0.52
CA ALA A 14 18.75 -11.69 0.83
C ALA A 14 18.36 -12.01 2.28
N SER A 15 18.38 -11.03 3.16
CA SER A 15 18.06 -11.22 4.60
C SER A 15 16.64 -11.73 4.84
N CYS A 16 15.71 -11.42 3.94
CA CYS A 16 14.31 -11.88 4.04
C CYS A 16 14.12 -13.37 3.68
N ALA A 17 15.11 -14.02 3.08
CA ALA A 17 15.03 -15.42 2.61
C ALA A 17 16.06 -16.33 3.27
N MET A 18 17.00 -15.78 4.03
CA MET A 18 18.08 -16.54 4.67
C MET A 18 17.69 -16.92 6.10
N PRO A 19 17.77 -18.21 6.47
CA PRO A 19 17.55 -18.61 7.85
C PRO A 19 18.67 -18.07 8.76
N VAL A 20 18.30 -17.73 9.98
CA VAL A 20 19.26 -17.27 10.99
C VAL A 20 20.03 -18.48 11.53
N MET A 21 21.34 -18.37 11.56
CA MET A 21 22.22 -19.40 12.11
C MET A 21 23.06 -18.85 13.28
N PRO A 22 23.51 -19.70 14.21
CA PRO A 22 24.38 -19.27 15.31
C PRO A 22 25.67 -18.61 14.77
N ASN A 23 26.12 -17.57 15.46
CA ASN A 23 27.38 -16.87 15.18
C ASN A 23 27.43 -16.20 13.77
N MET A 24 26.28 -15.83 13.20
CA MET A 24 26.26 -15.00 12.00
C MET A 24 26.69 -13.58 12.30
N ASN A 25 27.67 -13.06 11.53
CA ASN A 25 28.04 -11.65 11.55
C ASN A 25 27.49 -11.00 10.27
N ILE A 26 26.54 -10.09 10.45
CA ILE A 26 25.81 -9.45 9.34
C ILE A 26 26.20 -7.97 9.27
N LYS A 27 26.63 -7.53 8.09
CA LYS A 27 26.96 -6.14 7.80
C LYS A 27 25.95 -5.55 6.83
N THR A 28 25.36 -4.42 7.21
CA THR A 28 24.26 -3.77 6.47
C THR A 28 24.66 -2.50 5.75
N THR A 29 25.85 -1.95 6.02
CA THR A 29 26.27 -0.62 5.57
C THR A 29 27.58 -0.61 4.76
N THR A 30 28.07 -1.79 4.33
CA THR A 30 29.31 -1.89 3.56
C THR A 30 29.13 -1.30 2.15
N PRO A 31 30.25 -0.87 1.50
CA PRO A 31 30.21 -0.40 0.12
C PRO A 31 29.62 -1.44 -0.85
N LEU A 32 29.87 -2.74 -0.60
CA LEU A 32 29.33 -3.84 -1.38
C LEU A 32 27.79 -3.89 -1.28
N VAL A 33 27.25 -3.79 -0.06
CA VAL A 33 25.79 -3.76 0.20
C VAL A 33 25.16 -2.53 -0.44
N LYS A 34 25.80 -1.35 -0.31
CA LYS A 34 25.31 -0.12 -0.93
C LYS A 34 25.19 -0.27 -2.43
N LYS A 35 26.26 -0.72 -3.10
CA LYS A 35 26.26 -0.95 -4.56
C LYS A 35 25.23 -1.99 -5.00
N ALA A 36 25.03 -3.04 -4.21
CA ALA A 36 24.03 -4.07 -4.50
C ALA A 36 22.60 -3.48 -4.43
N ARG A 37 22.31 -2.65 -3.43
CA ARG A 37 21.00 -1.96 -3.29
C ARG A 37 20.77 -0.91 -4.38
N GLU A 38 21.80 -0.17 -4.78
CA GLU A 38 21.73 0.74 -5.93
C GLU A 38 21.35 -0.01 -7.22
N GLY A 39 21.93 -1.19 -7.46
CA GLY A 39 21.56 -2.04 -8.60
C GLY A 39 20.12 -2.55 -8.52
N VAL A 40 19.65 -2.96 -7.34
CA VAL A 40 18.25 -3.37 -7.14
C VAL A 40 17.31 -2.22 -7.39
N MET A 41 17.64 -1.02 -6.89
CA MET A 41 16.83 0.18 -7.11
C MET A 41 16.73 0.52 -8.60
N GLU A 42 17.84 0.46 -9.33
CA GLU A 42 17.85 0.65 -10.78
C GLU A 42 16.88 -0.31 -11.49
N PHE A 43 16.89 -1.61 -11.14
CA PHE A 43 15.94 -2.59 -11.68
C PHE A 43 14.48 -2.28 -11.35
N LEU A 44 14.18 -1.83 -10.14
CA LEU A 44 12.82 -1.45 -9.77
C LEU A 44 12.31 -0.25 -10.56
N LEU A 45 13.20 0.68 -10.90
CA LEU A 45 12.86 1.91 -11.62
C LEU A 45 12.82 1.77 -13.14
N ILE A 46 13.43 0.73 -13.72
CA ILE A 46 13.49 0.51 -15.18
C ILE A 46 12.09 0.63 -15.81
N ASN A 47 11.12 -0.12 -15.31
CA ASN A 47 9.76 -0.15 -15.86
C ASN A 47 8.76 0.70 -15.06
N HIS A 48 9.18 1.29 -13.96
CA HIS A 48 8.27 2.13 -13.16
C HIS A 48 7.95 3.43 -13.91
N PRO A 49 6.66 3.80 -14.09
CA PRO A 49 6.30 5.02 -14.81
C PRO A 49 6.69 6.27 -14.03
N LEU A 50 6.92 7.38 -14.74
CA LEU A 50 7.24 8.69 -14.15
C LEU A 50 5.97 9.44 -13.70
N ASP A 51 5.14 8.77 -12.93
CA ASP A 51 3.80 9.21 -12.56
C ASP A 51 3.71 9.90 -11.20
N CYS A 52 4.82 10.13 -10.50
CA CYS A 52 4.79 10.68 -9.13
C CYS A 52 3.89 11.91 -8.96
N PRO A 53 3.85 12.88 -9.91
CA PRO A 53 2.97 14.04 -9.79
C PRO A 53 1.48 13.70 -9.80
N ILE A 54 1.07 12.64 -10.49
CA ILE A 54 -0.32 12.18 -10.60
C ILE A 54 -0.60 10.90 -9.82
N CYS A 55 0.36 10.40 -9.05
CA CYS A 55 0.24 9.20 -8.26
C CYS A 55 -0.26 9.54 -6.85
N ASP A 56 -1.36 8.91 -6.41
CA ASP A 56 -1.95 9.15 -5.08
C ASP A 56 -1.02 8.71 -3.92
N GLN A 57 -0.02 7.85 -4.19
CA GLN A 57 0.99 7.45 -3.21
C GLN A 57 2.13 8.47 -3.05
N GLY A 58 2.17 9.52 -3.89
CA GLY A 58 3.23 10.53 -3.84
C GLY A 58 3.33 11.21 -2.48
N GLY A 59 4.51 11.17 -1.85
CA GLY A 59 4.79 11.70 -0.52
C GLY A 59 4.68 10.68 0.63
N GLU A 60 4.11 9.50 0.38
CA GLU A 60 4.05 8.37 1.33
C GLU A 60 4.44 7.04 0.63
N CYS A 61 5.32 7.10 -0.37
CA CYS A 61 5.70 5.98 -1.22
C CYS A 61 7.04 5.39 -0.78
N GLU A 62 7.06 4.13 -0.37
CA GLU A 62 8.30 3.43 0.01
C GLU A 62 9.34 3.41 -1.14
N LEU A 63 8.89 3.34 -2.40
CA LEU A 63 9.80 3.36 -3.54
C LEU A 63 10.47 4.73 -3.72
N GLN A 64 9.74 5.84 -3.47
CA GLN A 64 10.33 7.18 -3.49
C GLN A 64 11.40 7.33 -2.41
N ASP A 65 11.11 6.92 -1.18
CA ASP A 65 12.04 7.01 -0.06
C ASP A 65 13.31 6.21 -0.32
N GLN A 66 13.17 4.98 -0.81
CA GLN A 66 14.30 4.13 -1.16
C GLN A 66 15.08 4.68 -2.36
N SER A 67 14.39 5.32 -3.32
CA SER A 67 15.03 5.96 -4.48
C SER A 67 15.87 7.17 -4.08
N LEU A 68 15.45 7.94 -3.07
CA LEU A 68 16.24 9.05 -2.54
C LEU A 68 17.55 8.58 -1.89
N ILE A 69 17.54 7.39 -1.27
CA ILE A 69 18.73 6.87 -0.57
C ILE A 69 19.69 6.14 -1.52
N TYR A 70 19.16 5.35 -2.46
CA TYR A 70 19.93 4.42 -3.29
C TYR A 70 19.76 4.64 -4.80
N GLY A 71 18.92 5.56 -5.22
CA GLY A 71 18.69 5.84 -6.63
C GLY A 71 19.81 6.70 -7.25
N SER A 72 19.89 6.64 -8.58
CA SER A 72 20.72 7.55 -9.38
C SER A 72 19.88 8.74 -9.85
N ASP A 73 20.53 9.87 -10.11
CA ASP A 73 19.93 11.06 -10.72
C ASP A 73 19.55 10.87 -12.19
N ARG A 74 20.12 9.84 -12.85
CA ARG A 74 19.92 9.55 -14.27
C ARG A 74 19.62 8.09 -14.52
N SER A 75 18.72 7.84 -15.47
CA SER A 75 18.46 6.50 -16.00
C SER A 75 19.41 6.20 -17.15
N ARG A 76 19.95 4.97 -17.18
CA ARG A 76 20.68 4.40 -18.33
C ARG A 76 19.73 3.69 -19.31
N TYR A 77 18.48 3.50 -18.93
CA TYR A 77 17.49 2.78 -19.70
C TYR A 77 16.87 3.70 -20.74
N THR A 78 17.00 3.37 -22.00
CA THR A 78 16.53 4.16 -23.15
C THR A 78 15.37 3.51 -23.90
N GLU A 79 14.99 2.30 -23.52
CA GLU A 79 13.90 1.56 -24.14
C GLU A 79 12.53 1.99 -23.58
N TYR A 80 11.46 1.54 -24.22
CA TYR A 80 10.11 1.81 -23.74
C TYR A 80 9.81 1.05 -22.44
N LYS A 81 9.22 1.76 -21.49
CA LYS A 81 8.77 1.15 -20.25
C LYS A 81 7.56 0.24 -20.51
N ARG A 82 7.48 -0.85 -19.75
CA ARG A 82 6.36 -1.79 -19.81
C ARG A 82 5.07 -1.09 -19.39
N ALA A 83 4.02 -1.23 -20.19
CA ALA A 83 2.66 -0.88 -19.84
C ALA A 83 1.87 -2.14 -19.46
N VAL A 84 1.05 -2.06 -18.43
CA VAL A 84 0.18 -3.13 -17.96
C VAL A 84 -1.23 -2.58 -17.85
N GLU A 85 -2.19 -3.37 -18.32
CA GLU A 85 -3.61 -3.00 -18.23
C GLU A 85 -4.09 -3.00 -16.77
N ASP A 86 -4.89 -1.99 -16.43
CA ASP A 86 -5.48 -1.88 -15.10
C ASP A 86 -6.57 -2.95 -14.90
N LYS A 87 -6.70 -3.42 -13.66
CA LYS A 87 -7.68 -4.45 -13.30
C LYS A 87 -8.82 -3.82 -12.50
N GLU A 88 -10.05 -4.21 -12.76
CA GLU A 88 -11.19 -3.77 -11.95
C GLU A 88 -11.30 -4.68 -10.71
N LEU A 89 -11.00 -4.12 -9.54
CA LEU A 89 -11.03 -4.84 -8.25
C LEU A 89 -12.23 -4.44 -7.36
N GLY A 90 -13.09 -3.57 -7.84
CA GLY A 90 -14.29 -3.15 -7.10
C GLY A 90 -14.35 -1.64 -6.81
N PRO A 91 -15.31 -1.21 -6.00
CA PRO A 91 -15.55 0.22 -5.74
C PRO A 91 -14.54 0.86 -4.80
N LEU A 92 -13.80 0.07 -4.00
CA LEU A 92 -12.94 0.57 -2.93
C LEU A 92 -11.49 0.75 -3.37
N VAL A 93 -10.98 -0.15 -4.22
CA VAL A 93 -9.58 -0.18 -4.63
C VAL A 93 -9.43 0.27 -6.07
N LYS A 94 -8.65 1.35 -6.26
CA LYS A 94 -8.22 1.82 -7.58
C LYS A 94 -6.90 1.15 -7.95
N THR A 95 -6.81 0.69 -9.19
CA THR A 95 -5.60 0.04 -9.71
C THR A 95 -4.91 0.91 -10.75
N VAL A 96 -3.58 0.93 -10.71
CA VAL A 96 -2.70 1.42 -11.78
C VAL A 96 -1.55 0.43 -11.89
N MET A 97 -1.77 -0.66 -12.61
CA MET A 97 -0.89 -1.83 -12.57
C MET A 97 0.49 -1.61 -13.20
N SER A 98 0.65 -0.61 -14.06
CA SER A 98 1.97 -0.18 -14.55
C SER A 98 2.91 0.27 -13.43
N ARG A 99 2.40 0.69 -12.26
CA ARG A 99 3.18 1.10 -11.08
C ARG A 99 3.58 -0.07 -10.19
N CYS A 100 3.05 -1.26 -10.42
CA CYS A 100 3.30 -2.43 -9.59
C CYS A 100 4.76 -2.89 -9.67
N ILE A 101 5.39 -3.12 -8.52
CA ILE A 101 6.77 -3.62 -8.40
C ILE A 101 6.85 -5.13 -8.10
N HIS A 102 5.74 -5.84 -8.24
CA HIS A 102 5.65 -7.31 -8.05
C HIS A 102 6.14 -7.82 -6.68
N CYS A 103 5.96 -7.03 -5.62
CA CYS A 103 6.37 -7.41 -4.26
C CYS A 103 5.51 -8.52 -3.64
N THR A 104 4.37 -8.85 -4.23
CA THR A 104 3.40 -9.87 -3.81
C THR A 104 2.78 -9.67 -2.42
N ARG A 105 2.96 -8.52 -1.75
CA ARG A 105 2.37 -8.26 -0.43
C ARG A 105 0.84 -8.42 -0.45
N CYS A 106 0.16 -7.88 -1.47
CA CYS A 106 -1.30 -7.98 -1.61
C CYS A 106 -1.78 -9.42 -1.81
N VAL A 107 -1.07 -10.23 -2.59
CA VAL A 107 -1.39 -11.65 -2.82
C VAL A 107 -1.24 -12.45 -1.53
N ARG A 108 -0.12 -12.26 -0.81
CA ARG A 108 0.10 -12.94 0.47
C ARG A 108 -0.92 -12.52 1.54
N PHE A 109 -1.25 -11.24 1.61
CA PHE A 109 -2.29 -10.75 2.50
C PHE A 109 -3.63 -11.43 2.20
N ALA A 110 -4.04 -11.47 0.94
CA ALA A 110 -5.30 -12.09 0.54
C ALA A 110 -5.37 -13.57 0.97
N THR A 111 -4.29 -14.33 0.79
CA THR A 111 -4.28 -15.77 1.11
C THR A 111 -4.02 -16.08 2.58
N GLU A 112 -3.13 -15.35 3.24
CA GLU A 112 -2.63 -15.67 4.58
C GLU A 112 -3.43 -14.98 5.69
N VAL A 113 -3.92 -13.76 5.46
CA VAL A 113 -4.65 -12.96 6.46
C VAL A 113 -6.15 -12.94 6.17
N ALA A 114 -6.55 -12.54 4.95
CA ALA A 114 -7.97 -12.48 4.59
C ALA A 114 -8.59 -13.87 4.27
N GLY A 115 -7.77 -14.89 4.06
CA GLY A 115 -8.23 -16.26 3.79
C GLY A 115 -8.91 -16.44 2.43
N VAL A 116 -8.73 -15.51 1.49
CA VAL A 116 -9.34 -15.55 0.15
C VAL A 116 -8.26 -15.60 -0.93
N GLN A 117 -8.51 -16.39 -1.97
CA GLN A 117 -7.60 -16.54 -3.10
C GLN A 117 -8.06 -15.72 -4.31
N ASP A 118 -8.39 -14.45 -4.09
CA ASP A 118 -8.90 -13.58 -5.15
C ASP A 118 -7.77 -12.97 -5.99
N LEU A 119 -6.61 -12.75 -5.39
CA LEU A 119 -5.43 -12.22 -6.05
C LEU A 119 -4.38 -13.30 -6.29
N GLY A 120 -3.73 -13.24 -7.43
CA GLY A 120 -2.64 -14.13 -7.79
C GLY A 120 -1.62 -13.45 -8.69
N VAL A 121 -0.58 -14.22 -9.05
CA VAL A 121 0.39 -13.81 -10.07
C VAL A 121 0.16 -14.67 -11.30
N THR A 122 -0.15 -14.04 -12.42
CA THR A 122 -0.31 -14.69 -13.73
C THR A 122 0.92 -14.41 -14.59
N GLY A 123 1.22 -15.29 -15.52
CA GLY A 123 2.41 -15.16 -16.38
C GLY A 123 3.72 -15.44 -15.65
N ARG A 124 4.84 -15.17 -16.30
CA ARG A 124 6.19 -15.35 -15.75
C ARG A 124 7.18 -14.36 -16.32
N GLY A 125 8.28 -14.12 -15.59
CA GLY A 125 9.35 -13.21 -16.01
C GLY A 125 8.83 -11.80 -16.28
N GLY A 126 9.19 -11.21 -17.41
CA GLY A 126 8.74 -9.89 -17.84
C GLY A 126 7.23 -9.76 -18.13
N GLN A 127 6.54 -10.88 -18.26
CA GLN A 127 5.09 -10.95 -18.52
C GLN A 127 4.28 -11.21 -17.23
N ALA A 128 4.91 -11.28 -16.06
CA ALA A 128 4.21 -11.51 -14.81
C ALA A 128 3.31 -10.33 -14.45
N GLU A 129 2.07 -10.60 -14.03
CA GLU A 129 1.07 -9.61 -13.61
C GLU A 129 0.39 -10.05 -12.33
N ILE A 130 0.11 -9.08 -11.46
CA ILE A 130 -0.73 -9.29 -10.27
C ILE A 130 -2.16 -8.89 -10.61
N GLY A 131 -3.10 -9.75 -10.29
CA GLY A 131 -4.51 -9.52 -10.53
C GLY A 131 -5.34 -10.74 -10.21
N THR A 132 -6.59 -10.70 -10.61
CA THR A 132 -7.50 -11.85 -10.58
C THR A 132 -7.34 -12.67 -11.87
N TYR A 133 -7.44 -13.99 -11.78
CA TYR A 133 -7.34 -14.87 -12.97
C TYR A 133 -8.48 -14.64 -13.96
N VAL A 134 -9.69 -14.46 -13.43
CA VAL A 134 -10.89 -14.04 -14.17
C VAL A 134 -11.29 -12.68 -13.61
N SER A 135 -11.96 -11.84 -14.39
CA SER A 135 -12.50 -10.56 -13.89
C SER A 135 -13.41 -10.81 -12.69
N LYS A 136 -12.87 -10.57 -11.50
CA LYS A 136 -13.53 -10.79 -10.22
C LYS A 136 -13.26 -9.60 -9.31
N LEU A 137 -14.27 -9.13 -8.63
CA LEU A 137 -14.15 -8.08 -7.64
C LEU A 137 -13.62 -8.65 -6.32
N LEU A 138 -12.90 -7.85 -5.56
CA LEU A 138 -12.54 -8.20 -4.19
C LEU A 138 -13.80 -8.13 -3.33
N THR A 139 -14.15 -9.25 -2.71
CA THR A 139 -15.39 -9.39 -1.91
C THR A 139 -15.14 -9.49 -0.40
N SER A 140 -13.87 -9.59 0.00
CA SER A 140 -13.48 -9.66 1.41
C SER A 140 -13.73 -8.33 2.11
N GLU A 141 -14.27 -8.39 3.34
CA GLU A 141 -14.44 -7.22 4.22
C GLU A 141 -13.11 -6.61 4.69
N LEU A 142 -11.99 -7.24 4.36
CA LEU A 142 -10.63 -6.75 4.63
C LEU A 142 -9.94 -6.22 3.37
N SER A 143 -10.67 -6.09 2.26
CA SER A 143 -10.08 -5.76 0.96
C SER A 143 -9.33 -4.41 0.95
N GLY A 144 -9.78 -3.44 1.72
CA GLY A 144 -9.14 -2.12 1.81
C GLY A 144 -7.72 -2.14 2.39
N ASN A 145 -7.33 -3.19 3.12
CA ASN A 145 -5.97 -3.27 3.68
C ASN A 145 -4.89 -3.45 2.62
N VAL A 146 -5.23 -3.89 1.41
CA VAL A 146 -4.24 -3.94 0.31
C VAL A 146 -3.75 -2.56 -0.11
N ILE A 147 -4.50 -1.49 0.21
CA ILE A 147 -4.14 -0.10 -0.05
C ILE A 147 -2.92 0.29 0.80
N ASP A 148 -2.97 -0.01 2.10
CA ASP A 148 -1.88 0.34 3.03
C ASP A 148 -0.65 -0.55 2.83
N LEU A 149 -0.88 -1.81 2.44
CA LEU A 149 0.19 -2.78 2.17
C LEU A 149 0.96 -2.49 0.88
N CYS A 150 0.33 -1.83 -0.09
CA CYS A 150 0.98 -1.56 -1.36
C CYS A 150 2.07 -0.49 -1.18
N PRO A 151 3.37 -0.83 -1.40
CA PRO A 151 4.46 0.11 -1.17
C PRO A 151 4.52 1.23 -2.23
N VAL A 152 3.71 1.13 -3.27
CA VAL A 152 3.65 2.05 -4.41
C VAL A 152 2.20 2.38 -4.77
N GLY A 153 1.98 3.34 -5.64
CA GLY A 153 0.64 3.74 -6.07
C GLY A 153 -0.03 2.80 -7.07
N ALA A 154 0.22 1.48 -6.99
CA ALA A 154 -0.44 0.49 -7.83
C ALA A 154 -1.84 0.14 -7.33
N LEU A 155 -2.03 0.07 -6.02
CA LEU A 155 -3.32 -0.13 -5.36
C LEU A 155 -3.55 1.05 -4.42
N THR A 156 -4.58 1.84 -4.66
CA THR A 156 -4.88 3.05 -3.87
C THR A 156 -6.38 3.12 -3.56
N SER A 157 -6.75 3.95 -2.61
CA SER A 157 -8.16 4.15 -2.26
C SER A 157 -8.91 4.87 -3.38
N LYS A 158 -9.93 4.24 -3.93
CA LYS A 158 -10.77 4.84 -4.99
C LYS A 158 -11.55 6.07 -4.49
N PRO A 159 -12.17 6.05 -3.29
CA PRO A 159 -12.85 7.22 -2.72
C PRO A 159 -11.93 8.39 -2.37
N PHE A 160 -10.67 8.12 -2.06
CA PHE A 160 -9.68 9.15 -1.71
C PHE A 160 -8.88 9.64 -2.92
N ALA A 161 -9.01 9.00 -4.08
CA ALA A 161 -8.21 9.31 -5.26
C ALA A 161 -8.24 10.79 -5.62
N PHE A 162 -7.07 11.42 -5.75
CA PHE A 162 -6.86 12.82 -6.14
C PHE A 162 -7.45 13.89 -5.20
N THR A 163 -7.83 13.54 -3.97
CA THR A 163 -8.47 14.50 -3.05
C THR A 163 -7.47 15.31 -2.24
N ALA A 164 -6.41 14.71 -1.76
CA ALA A 164 -5.37 15.36 -0.97
C ALA A 164 -4.02 14.66 -1.07
N ARG A 165 -2.96 15.34 -0.64
CA ARG A 165 -1.62 14.78 -0.45
C ARG A 165 -1.36 14.47 1.01
N ALA A 166 -0.50 13.50 1.29
CA ALA A 166 -0.18 13.06 2.65
C ALA A 166 0.31 14.21 3.55
N TRP A 167 1.11 15.14 3.01
CA TRP A 167 1.64 16.28 3.77
C TRP A 167 0.61 17.38 4.07
N GLU A 168 -0.55 17.37 3.44
CA GLU A 168 -1.65 18.31 3.70
C GLU A 168 -2.52 17.87 4.88
N LEU A 169 -2.40 16.61 5.29
CA LEU A 169 -3.26 15.99 6.28
C LEU A 169 -2.71 16.16 7.69
N LYS A 170 -3.62 16.42 8.62
CA LYS A 170 -3.39 16.30 10.06
C LYS A 170 -4.01 15.02 10.53
N PHE A 171 -3.38 14.35 11.49
CA PHE A 171 -3.90 13.09 12.02
C PHE A 171 -4.28 13.20 13.50
N ALA A 172 -5.26 12.40 13.88
CA ALA A 172 -5.63 12.15 15.25
C ALA A 172 -5.75 10.63 15.47
N GLU A 173 -5.23 10.15 16.57
CA GLU A 173 -5.38 8.75 16.97
C GLU A 173 -6.75 8.54 17.64
N SER A 174 -7.41 7.45 17.31
CA SER A 174 -8.74 7.13 17.80
C SER A 174 -8.96 5.62 17.85
N VAL A 175 -10.15 5.23 18.26
CA VAL A 175 -10.63 3.85 18.27
C VAL A 175 -11.93 3.81 17.47
N ASP A 176 -12.10 2.78 16.64
CA ASP A 176 -13.35 2.57 15.91
C ASP A 176 -14.46 2.10 16.88
N VAL A 177 -15.59 2.78 16.81
CA VAL A 177 -16.78 2.48 17.63
C VAL A 177 -17.92 1.89 16.81
N THR A 178 -17.70 1.66 15.51
CA THR A 178 -18.73 1.17 14.59
C THR A 178 -18.84 -0.35 14.57
N ASP A 179 -17.85 -1.03 15.12
CA ASP A 179 -17.89 -2.49 15.30
C ASP A 179 -17.50 -2.90 16.73
N GLY A 180 -17.72 -4.18 17.06
CA GLY A 180 -17.43 -4.74 18.39
C GLY A 180 -15.96 -5.03 18.67
N LEU A 181 -15.07 -4.91 17.68
CA LEU A 181 -13.63 -5.18 17.85
C LEU A 181 -12.92 -4.00 18.53
N GLY A 182 -13.38 -2.76 18.30
CA GLY A 182 -12.73 -1.57 18.82
C GLY A 182 -11.34 -1.35 18.20
N SER A 183 -11.22 -1.49 16.90
CA SER A 183 -9.95 -1.35 16.16
C SER A 183 -9.29 0.00 16.40
N ASN A 184 -7.99 0.00 16.61
CA ASN A 184 -7.21 1.23 16.72
C ASN A 184 -7.02 1.85 15.36
N ILE A 185 -7.42 3.11 15.22
CA ILE A 185 -7.41 3.83 13.95
C ILE A 185 -6.66 5.16 14.07
N ARG A 186 -6.19 5.64 12.94
CA ARG A 186 -5.73 7.00 12.73
C ARG A 186 -6.69 7.68 11.76
N VAL A 187 -7.23 8.81 12.18
CA VAL A 187 -8.14 9.64 11.38
C VAL A 187 -7.34 10.78 10.77
N ASP A 188 -7.24 10.80 9.46
CA ASP A 188 -6.55 11.85 8.72
C ASP A 188 -7.57 12.91 8.26
N THR A 189 -7.29 14.19 8.60
CA THR A 189 -8.19 15.32 8.39
C THR A 189 -7.52 16.44 7.59
N ARG A 190 -8.33 17.19 6.84
CA ARG A 190 -7.94 18.47 6.24
C ARG A 190 -8.93 19.55 6.68
N GLY A 191 -8.47 20.44 7.54
CA GLY A 191 -9.37 21.39 8.23
C GLY A 191 -10.35 20.66 9.15
N THR A 192 -11.62 20.77 8.90
CA THR A 192 -12.71 20.13 9.66
C THR A 192 -13.24 18.85 9.01
N GLU A 193 -12.74 18.49 7.85
CA GLU A 193 -13.21 17.33 7.07
C GLU A 193 -12.33 16.10 7.32
N VAL A 194 -12.97 14.95 7.57
CA VAL A 194 -12.30 13.65 7.60
C VAL A 194 -12.07 13.21 6.17
N MET A 195 -10.81 12.99 5.82
CA MET A 195 -10.38 12.64 4.48
C MET A 195 -10.22 11.13 4.29
N ARG A 196 -9.65 10.45 5.29
CA ARG A 196 -9.48 8.99 5.29
C ARG A 196 -9.28 8.46 6.70
N ILE A 197 -9.52 7.16 6.87
CA ILE A 197 -9.21 6.40 8.07
C ILE A 197 -8.21 5.31 7.69
N VAL A 198 -7.13 5.19 8.46
CA VAL A 198 -6.09 4.17 8.27
C VAL A 198 -5.87 3.40 9.58
N PRO A 199 -5.42 2.14 9.52
CA PRO A 199 -5.14 1.37 10.72
C PRO A 199 -3.99 1.98 11.52
N ARG A 200 -4.05 1.80 12.84
CA ARG A 200 -2.95 2.04 13.76
C ARG A 200 -2.56 0.72 14.40
N LEU A 201 -1.27 0.41 14.39
CA LEU A 201 -0.76 -0.82 14.97
C LEU A 201 -1.16 -0.99 16.43
N HIS A 202 -1.79 -2.12 16.74
CA HIS A 202 -2.05 -2.57 18.10
C HIS A 202 -2.07 -4.10 18.16
N GLU A 203 -0.98 -4.70 18.61
CA GLU A 203 -0.73 -6.16 18.63
C GLU A 203 -1.84 -6.98 19.30
N GLY A 204 -2.50 -6.44 20.31
CA GLY A 204 -3.51 -7.18 21.09
C GLY A 204 -4.94 -7.04 20.59
N VAL A 205 -5.23 -6.19 19.60
CA VAL A 205 -6.60 -5.92 19.14
C VAL A 205 -6.76 -6.13 17.64
N ASN A 206 -6.10 -5.34 16.82
CA ASN A 206 -6.31 -5.32 15.38
C ASN A 206 -5.01 -5.51 14.58
N GLU A 207 -3.87 -5.69 15.24
CA GLU A 207 -2.55 -5.70 14.57
C GLU A 207 -2.41 -4.48 13.64
N GLU A 208 -2.26 -4.68 12.34
CA GLU A 208 -2.15 -3.65 11.31
C GLU A 208 -3.42 -3.57 10.41
N TRP A 209 -4.50 -4.25 10.80
CA TRP A 209 -5.66 -4.44 9.94
C TRP A 209 -6.90 -3.71 10.46
N ILE A 210 -7.75 -3.23 9.56
CA ILE A 210 -9.10 -2.74 9.86
C ILE A 210 -10.09 -3.27 8.82
N SER A 211 -11.35 -3.36 9.21
CA SER A 211 -12.43 -3.71 8.28
C SER A 211 -12.70 -2.58 7.28
N ASP A 212 -13.23 -2.93 6.12
CA ASP A 212 -13.64 -1.94 5.12
C ASP A 212 -14.75 -1.02 5.67
N LYS A 213 -15.59 -1.54 6.56
CA LYS A 213 -16.57 -0.75 7.30
C LYS A 213 -15.89 0.34 8.14
N ALA A 214 -14.92 -0.02 8.97
CA ALA A 214 -14.16 0.94 9.78
C ALA A 214 -13.44 1.98 8.91
N ARG A 215 -12.86 1.53 7.78
CA ARG A 215 -12.10 2.38 6.86
C ARG A 215 -12.94 3.43 6.16
N PHE A 216 -14.18 3.11 5.76
CA PHE A 216 -15.00 3.96 4.89
C PHE A 216 -16.24 4.53 5.58
N SER A 217 -16.50 4.19 6.85
CA SER A 217 -17.69 4.66 7.61
C SER A 217 -17.78 6.17 7.79
N TYR A 218 -16.67 6.91 7.60
CA TYR A 218 -16.65 8.37 7.70
C TYR A 218 -17.55 9.07 6.66
N ASP A 219 -17.94 8.41 5.59
CA ASP A 219 -18.91 8.92 4.62
C ASP A 219 -20.28 9.20 5.25
N GLY A 220 -20.64 8.45 6.30
CA GLY A 220 -21.84 8.67 7.08
C GLY A 220 -21.89 10.04 7.77
N LEU A 221 -20.74 10.63 8.10
CA LEU A 221 -20.67 11.96 8.69
C LEU A 221 -21.23 13.05 7.78
N LYS A 222 -21.12 12.88 6.47
CA LYS A 222 -21.65 13.85 5.48
C LYS A 222 -23.15 13.67 5.24
N THR A 223 -23.67 12.45 5.34
CA THR A 223 -25.05 12.10 4.93
C THR A 223 -26.03 12.19 6.10
N VAL A 224 -25.64 11.73 7.29
CA VAL A 224 -26.55 11.60 8.44
C VAL A 224 -26.86 12.94 9.11
N SER A 225 -25.91 13.88 9.16
CA SER A 225 -26.15 15.17 9.82
C SER A 225 -27.22 16.01 9.12
N TYR A 226 -27.36 15.87 7.81
CA TYR A 226 -28.38 16.59 7.05
C TYR A 226 -29.78 16.04 7.27
N THR A 227 -29.95 14.72 7.34
CA THR A 227 -31.26 14.09 7.56
C THR A 227 -31.83 14.35 8.97
N HIS A 228 -30.96 14.42 9.99
CA HIS A 228 -31.38 14.72 11.34
C HIS A 228 -31.80 16.19 11.56
N LEU A 229 -31.23 17.12 10.80
CA LEU A 229 -31.59 18.54 10.88
C LEU A 229 -32.90 18.87 10.15
N THR A 230 -33.35 18.05 9.22
CA THR A 230 -34.57 18.29 8.44
C THR A 230 -35.80 17.61 9.02
N LEU A 231 -35.67 16.55 9.83
CA LEU A 231 -36.80 15.85 10.43
C LEU A 231 -37.61 16.61 11.48
N PRO A 232 -37.03 17.49 12.34
CA PRO A 232 -37.80 18.26 13.28
C PRO A 232 -38.66 19.40 12.68
N THR A 233 -38.22 19.97 11.55
CA THR A 233 -38.88 21.10 10.92
C THR A 233 -40.18 20.76 10.19
N ASN A 234 -40.45 19.49 9.91
CA ASN A 234 -41.66 19.02 9.24
C ASN A 234 -42.77 18.60 10.21
N ARG A 235 -42.69 18.90 11.52
CA ARG A 235 -43.71 18.57 12.53
C ARG A 235 -44.53 19.73 13.03
N GLU A 236 -44.32 20.92 12.50
CA GLU A 236 -45.18 22.08 12.81
C GLU A 236 -45.99 22.46 11.56
N VAL A 237 -46.98 21.65 11.23
CA VAL A 237 -48.16 22.03 10.47
C VAL A 237 -49.36 21.28 11.02
#